data_fe0efcea0c4a47ecab2068d9a31148fd
#
_entry.id   fe0efcea0c4a47ecab2068d9a31148fd
#
_cell.length_a   1.000
_cell.length_b   1.000
_cell.length_c   1.000
_cell.angle_alpha   90.00
_cell.angle_beta   90.00
_cell.angle_gamma   90.00
#
_symmetry.space_group_name_H-M   'P 1'
#
loop_
_entity.id
_entity.type
_entity.pdbx_description
1 polymer ?
#
loop_
_entity_poly.entity_id
_entity_poly.type
_entity_poly.pdbx_seq_one_letter_code
_entity_poly.pdbx_strand_id
1 'polypeptide(L)'
;VSQPNSVQIFHKYLSDKNQKIIDVGCGTGLVGVELSKLGYTNFDGIDISKEMIDIAIDRGYRSLFLGNLNDSLPLESNSYDAALCVGVFTHGHVGPSRLIELIRVIKPQGLLCFTVNEDVYESYGFDKVIKELEAKKVWKLLESCKQEYMTKKNVMGFYYVARII
;
A
#
# COMPACT_ATOMS: atom_id res chain seq x y z
N VAL A 1 -5.37 9.60 9.38
CA VAL A 1 -4.86 10.64 8.46
C VAL A 1 -4.18 10.00 7.25
N SER A 2 -3.31 9.00 7.48
CA SER A 2 -2.57 8.38 6.36
C SER A 2 -3.48 7.69 5.33
N GLN A 3 -4.56 7.03 5.76
CA GLN A 3 -5.46 6.32 4.84
C GLN A 3 -6.20 7.26 3.88
N PRO A 4 -6.93 8.30 4.32
CA PRO A 4 -7.57 9.22 3.39
C PRO A 4 -6.57 9.96 2.49
N ASN A 5 -5.42 10.40 3.00
CA ASN A 5 -4.39 11.04 2.20
C ASN A 5 -3.86 10.11 1.10
N SER A 6 -3.53 8.86 1.45
CA SER A 6 -3.04 7.87 0.48
C SER A 6 -4.06 7.58 -0.61
N VAL A 7 -5.32 7.37 -0.24
CA VAL A 7 -6.38 7.07 -1.21
C VAL A 7 -6.65 8.26 -2.13
N GLN A 8 -6.60 9.50 -1.62
CA GLN A 8 -6.75 10.70 -2.46
C GLN A 8 -5.59 10.86 -3.45
N ILE A 9 -4.35 10.63 -3.02
CA ILE A 9 -3.18 10.67 -3.90
C ILE A 9 -3.27 9.55 -4.95
N PHE A 10 -3.57 8.33 -4.53
CA PHE A 10 -3.72 7.18 -5.41
C PHE A 10 -4.81 7.38 -6.49
N HIS A 11 -5.95 7.95 -6.09
CA HIS A 11 -7.09 8.20 -6.98
C HIS A 11 -6.76 9.10 -8.17
N LYS A 12 -5.78 10.00 -8.05
CA LYS A 12 -5.34 10.86 -9.15
C LYS A 12 -4.79 10.08 -10.35
N TYR A 13 -4.24 8.89 -10.10
CA TYR A 13 -3.51 8.09 -11.09
C TYR A 13 -4.26 6.85 -11.57
N LEU A 14 -5.31 6.45 -10.88
CA LEU A 14 -6.13 5.31 -11.26
C LEU A 14 -7.29 5.76 -12.15
N SER A 15 -7.24 5.39 -13.43
CA SER A 15 -8.18 5.86 -14.45
C SER A 15 -9.53 5.11 -14.48
N ASP A 16 -9.55 3.87 -13.99
CA ASP A 16 -10.73 3.00 -14.03
C ASP A 16 -11.04 2.44 -12.64
N LYS A 17 -12.25 2.72 -12.15
CA LYS A 17 -12.72 2.25 -10.84
C LYS A 17 -13.03 0.75 -10.79
N ASN A 18 -13.08 0.07 -11.92
CA ASN A 18 -13.28 -1.37 -12.00
C ASN A 18 -11.96 -2.17 -11.89
N GLN A 19 -10.82 -1.48 -11.88
CA GLN A 19 -9.53 -2.13 -11.72
C GLN A 19 -9.47 -2.89 -10.39
N LYS A 20 -8.80 -4.05 -10.44
CA LYS A 20 -8.65 -4.94 -9.27
C LYS A 20 -7.53 -4.44 -8.37
N ILE A 21 -7.87 -4.10 -7.14
CA ILE A 21 -6.97 -3.49 -6.16
C ILE A 21 -6.72 -4.47 -5.00
N ILE A 22 -5.50 -4.50 -4.48
CA ILE A 22 -5.17 -5.16 -3.20
C ILE A 22 -4.71 -4.12 -2.17
N ASP A 23 -5.29 -4.19 -0.97
CA ASP A 23 -4.86 -3.43 0.20
C ASP A 23 -4.03 -4.35 1.10
N VAL A 24 -2.72 -4.15 1.10
CA VAL A 24 -1.76 -4.97 1.83
C VAL A 24 -1.47 -4.37 3.21
N GLY A 25 -1.73 -5.14 4.25
CA GLY A 25 -1.77 -4.65 5.62
C GLY A 25 -3.03 -3.84 5.88
N CYS A 26 -4.19 -4.38 5.46
CA CYS A 26 -5.46 -3.66 5.48
C CYS A 26 -5.96 -3.31 6.90
N GLY A 27 -5.41 -3.96 7.92
CA GLY A 27 -5.79 -3.71 9.31
C GLY A 27 -7.29 -3.83 9.51
N THR A 28 -7.87 -2.84 10.18
CA THR A 28 -9.33 -2.77 10.39
C THR A 28 -10.11 -2.32 9.15
N GLY A 29 -9.45 -2.08 8.01
CA GLY A 29 -10.11 -1.77 6.74
C GLY A 29 -10.40 -0.29 6.48
N LEU A 30 -9.66 0.64 7.07
CA LEU A 30 -9.88 2.08 6.86
C LEU A 30 -9.60 2.53 5.43
N VAL A 31 -8.65 1.91 4.73
CA VAL A 31 -8.40 2.14 3.29
C VAL A 31 -9.63 1.72 2.48
N GLY A 32 -10.22 0.56 2.78
CA GLY A 32 -11.44 0.09 2.13
C GLY A 32 -12.62 1.06 2.28
N VAL A 33 -12.78 1.68 3.46
CA VAL A 33 -13.78 2.74 3.67
C VAL A 33 -13.54 3.92 2.74
N GLU A 34 -12.30 4.39 2.61
CA GLU A 34 -11.97 5.53 1.75
C GLU A 34 -12.12 5.19 0.25
N LEU A 35 -11.73 3.98 -0.17
CA LEU A 35 -11.96 3.50 -1.53
C LEU A 35 -13.46 3.44 -1.86
N SER A 36 -14.28 2.91 -0.95
CA SER A 36 -15.73 2.83 -1.13
C SER A 36 -16.40 4.20 -1.27
N LYS A 37 -15.95 5.21 -0.52
CA LYS A 37 -16.43 6.60 -0.64
C LYS A 37 -16.20 7.19 -2.04
N LEU A 38 -15.13 6.75 -2.72
CA LEU A 38 -14.79 7.17 -4.08
C LEU A 38 -15.44 6.30 -5.18
N GLY A 39 -16.22 5.29 -4.77
CA GLY A 39 -16.95 4.41 -5.69
C GLY A 39 -16.15 3.23 -6.24
N TYR A 40 -15.01 2.90 -5.63
CA TYR A 40 -14.31 1.63 -5.90
C TYR A 40 -15.05 0.47 -5.25
N THR A 41 -15.19 -0.64 -5.97
CA THR A 41 -15.89 -1.84 -5.50
C THR A 41 -15.11 -3.12 -5.72
N ASN A 42 -14.04 -3.10 -6.52
CA ASN A 42 -13.26 -4.28 -6.88
C ASN A 42 -11.92 -4.29 -6.13
N PHE A 43 -11.97 -4.44 -4.81
CA PHE A 43 -10.76 -4.50 -4.00
C PHE A 43 -10.81 -5.61 -2.95
N ASP A 44 -9.66 -6.21 -2.73
CA ASP A 44 -9.40 -7.24 -1.74
C ASP A 44 -8.48 -6.67 -0.64
N GLY A 45 -8.44 -7.31 0.52
CA GLY A 45 -7.53 -6.95 1.60
C GLY A 45 -6.75 -8.17 2.09
N ILE A 46 -5.56 -7.91 2.64
CA ILE A 46 -4.74 -8.93 3.30
C ILE A 46 -4.09 -8.35 4.55
N ASP A 47 -4.13 -9.08 5.64
CA ASP A 47 -3.47 -8.70 6.90
C ASP A 47 -2.93 -9.92 7.63
N ILE A 48 -1.96 -9.70 8.50
CA ILE A 48 -1.39 -10.75 9.36
C ILE A 48 -2.31 -11.10 10.54
N SER A 49 -3.16 -10.18 10.95
CA SER A 49 -4.03 -10.31 12.13
C SER A 49 -5.45 -10.72 11.73
N LYS A 50 -5.86 -11.91 12.20
CA LYS A 50 -7.23 -12.39 12.05
C LYS A 50 -8.25 -11.44 12.69
N GLU A 51 -7.93 -10.90 13.85
CA GLU A 51 -8.78 -9.98 14.60
C GLU A 51 -9.02 -8.69 13.81
N MET A 52 -8.00 -8.17 13.13
CA MET A 52 -8.14 -6.99 12.27
C MET A 52 -9.00 -7.29 11.05
N ILE A 53 -8.79 -8.45 10.42
CA ILE A 53 -9.60 -8.92 9.28
C ILE A 53 -11.08 -9.02 9.66
N ASP A 54 -11.39 -9.56 10.83
CA ASP A 54 -12.76 -9.70 11.31
C ASP A 54 -13.48 -8.34 11.44
N ILE A 55 -12.75 -7.28 11.80
CA ILE A 55 -13.29 -5.91 11.83
C ILE A 55 -13.46 -5.35 10.40
N ALA A 56 -12.59 -5.73 9.47
CA ALA A 56 -12.62 -5.23 8.09
C ALA A 56 -13.75 -5.82 7.22
N ILE A 57 -14.41 -6.91 7.64
CA ILE A 57 -15.41 -7.65 6.85
C ILE A 57 -16.49 -6.73 6.25
N ASP A 58 -17.00 -5.78 7.00
CA ASP A 58 -18.10 -4.90 6.58
C ASP A 58 -17.60 -3.58 5.96
N ARG A 59 -16.34 -3.53 5.48
CA ARG A 59 -15.72 -2.29 4.98
C ARG A 59 -15.47 -2.27 3.47
N GLY A 60 -16.26 -3.05 2.72
CA GLY A 60 -16.33 -3.00 1.26
C GLY A 60 -15.41 -3.95 0.52
N TYR A 61 -14.54 -4.71 1.19
CA TYR A 61 -13.68 -5.70 0.56
C TYR A 61 -14.48 -6.85 -0.04
N ARG A 62 -14.11 -7.28 -1.25
CA ARG A 62 -14.69 -8.48 -1.89
C ARG A 62 -14.17 -9.76 -1.27
N SER A 63 -12.88 -9.78 -0.95
CA SER A 63 -12.22 -10.90 -0.29
C SER A 63 -11.20 -10.37 0.72
N LEU A 64 -11.02 -11.10 1.80
CA LEU A 64 -10.04 -10.82 2.84
C LEU A 64 -9.19 -12.06 3.08
N PHE A 65 -7.87 -11.89 3.07
CA PHE A 65 -6.89 -12.96 3.22
C PHE A 65 -6.05 -12.78 4.46
N LEU A 66 -5.63 -13.89 5.06
CA LEU A 66 -4.61 -13.89 6.11
C LEU A 66 -3.23 -14.08 5.46
N GLY A 67 -2.29 -13.20 5.73
CA GLY A 67 -0.94 -13.30 5.19
C GLY A 67 0.02 -12.30 5.81
N ASN A 68 1.31 -12.63 5.79
CA ASN A 68 2.39 -11.83 6.35
C ASN A 68 3.27 -11.30 5.22
N LEU A 69 3.43 -9.98 5.12
CA LEU A 69 4.29 -9.36 4.10
C LEU A 69 5.77 -9.71 4.30
N ASN A 70 6.20 -10.15 5.47
CA ASN A 70 7.55 -10.66 5.69
C ASN A 70 7.80 -12.03 5.04
N ASP A 71 6.73 -12.73 4.68
CA ASP A 71 6.78 -13.98 3.91
C ASP A 71 6.34 -13.71 2.47
N SER A 72 6.27 -14.76 1.65
CA SER A 72 5.59 -14.68 0.36
C SER A 72 4.08 -14.62 0.59
N LEU A 73 3.42 -13.58 0.06
CA LEU A 73 1.97 -13.45 0.18
C LEU A 73 1.27 -14.59 -0.59
N PRO A 74 0.15 -15.13 -0.07
CA PRO A 74 -0.66 -16.16 -0.75
C PRO A 74 -1.48 -15.56 -1.90
N LEU A 75 -0.83 -14.78 -2.74
CA LEU A 75 -1.38 -14.08 -3.90
C LEU A 75 -0.53 -14.39 -5.12
N GLU A 76 -1.18 -14.58 -6.26
CA GLU A 76 -0.50 -14.84 -7.52
C GLU A 76 0.25 -13.59 -8.02
N SER A 77 1.36 -13.81 -8.71
CA SER A 77 2.09 -12.73 -9.39
C SER A 77 1.23 -12.11 -10.49
N ASN A 78 1.38 -10.79 -10.67
CA ASN A 78 0.67 -10.05 -11.73
C ASN A 78 -0.87 -10.24 -11.71
N SER A 79 -1.45 -10.36 -10.53
CA SER A 79 -2.89 -10.63 -10.37
C SER A 79 -3.75 -9.40 -10.07
N TYR A 80 -3.12 -8.29 -9.69
CA TYR A 80 -3.80 -7.04 -9.38
C TYR A 80 -3.37 -5.89 -10.30
N ASP A 81 -4.30 -5.00 -10.61
CA ASP A 81 -4.04 -3.79 -11.40
C ASP A 81 -3.37 -2.71 -10.55
N ALA A 82 -3.61 -2.74 -9.25
CA ALA A 82 -3.01 -1.80 -8.32
C ALA A 82 -2.92 -2.38 -6.89
N ALA A 83 -2.01 -1.83 -6.09
CA ALA A 83 -1.90 -2.13 -4.67
C ALA A 83 -1.77 -0.85 -3.84
N LEU A 84 -2.36 -0.89 -2.64
CA LEU A 84 -2.06 0.05 -1.56
C LEU A 84 -1.37 -0.69 -0.42
N CYS A 85 -0.42 -0.01 0.24
CA CYS A 85 0.23 -0.51 1.46
C CYS A 85 0.43 0.68 2.40
N VAL A 86 -0.55 0.93 3.25
CA VAL A 86 -0.66 2.15 4.06
C VAL A 86 -0.55 1.82 5.54
N GLY A 87 0.43 2.43 6.22
CA GLY A 87 0.62 2.24 7.66
C GLY A 87 1.40 0.98 8.06
N VAL A 88 2.00 0.28 7.10
CA VAL A 88 2.75 -0.96 7.32
C VAL A 88 4.23 -0.72 7.56
N PHE A 89 4.86 0.15 6.77
CA PHE A 89 6.28 0.48 6.90
C PHE A 89 6.51 1.48 8.03
N THR A 90 6.56 0.94 9.25
CA THR A 90 6.75 1.66 10.50
C THR A 90 7.66 0.86 11.44
N HIS A 91 7.82 1.32 12.69
CA HIS A 91 8.72 0.66 13.65
C HIS A 91 8.46 -0.84 13.82
N GLY A 92 9.53 -1.60 13.72
CA GLY A 92 9.64 -2.95 14.29
C GLY A 92 9.29 -4.12 13.37
N HIS A 93 8.74 -3.96 12.14
CA HIS A 93 8.14 -5.13 11.51
C HIS A 93 8.49 -5.39 10.04
N VAL A 94 8.41 -4.39 9.17
CA VAL A 94 8.55 -4.62 7.72
C VAL A 94 9.55 -3.66 7.12
N GLY A 95 10.62 -4.21 6.54
CA GLY A 95 11.68 -3.44 5.92
C GLY A 95 11.47 -3.19 4.41
N PRO A 96 12.34 -2.37 3.81
CA PRO A 96 12.23 -1.95 2.40
C PRO A 96 12.41 -3.10 1.40
N SER A 97 13.06 -4.20 1.78
CA SER A 97 13.19 -5.41 0.92
C SER A 97 11.82 -6.00 0.54
N ARG A 98 10.76 -5.71 1.32
CA ARG A 98 9.42 -6.23 1.06
C ARG A 98 8.66 -5.45 -0.01
N LEU A 99 9.17 -4.31 -0.46
CA LEU A 99 8.61 -3.60 -1.63
C LEU A 99 8.57 -4.49 -2.88
N ILE A 100 9.54 -5.39 -3.04
CA ILE A 100 9.56 -6.31 -4.19
C ILE A 100 8.38 -7.30 -4.18
N GLU A 101 7.90 -7.68 -3.01
CA GLU A 101 6.74 -8.56 -2.88
C GLU A 101 5.43 -7.83 -3.26
N LEU A 102 5.31 -6.54 -2.94
CA LEU A 102 4.21 -5.71 -3.43
C LEU A 102 4.24 -5.59 -4.94
N ILE A 103 5.43 -5.36 -5.51
CA ILE A 103 5.63 -5.27 -6.96
C ILE A 103 5.25 -6.58 -7.66
N ARG A 104 5.62 -7.73 -7.08
CA ARG A 104 5.33 -9.06 -7.63
C ARG A 104 3.84 -9.29 -7.92
N VAL A 105 2.96 -8.86 -7.03
CA VAL A 105 1.51 -9.10 -7.15
C VAL A 105 0.82 -8.15 -8.13
N ILE A 106 1.48 -7.05 -8.50
CA ILE A 106 0.95 -6.04 -9.42
C ILE A 106 1.34 -6.39 -10.86
N LYS A 107 0.38 -6.24 -11.77
CA LYS A 107 0.62 -6.37 -13.22
C LYS A 107 1.59 -5.31 -13.74
N PRO A 108 2.34 -5.58 -14.82
CA PRO A 108 3.07 -4.54 -15.54
C PRO A 108 2.14 -3.35 -15.86
N GLN A 109 2.65 -2.13 -15.73
CA GLN A 109 1.90 -0.86 -15.85
C GLN A 109 0.87 -0.60 -14.74
N GLY A 110 0.75 -1.48 -13.75
CA GLY A 110 -0.08 -1.26 -12.58
C GLY A 110 0.50 -0.21 -11.62
N LEU A 111 -0.28 0.16 -10.63
CA LEU A 111 0.08 1.20 -9.66
C LEU A 111 0.37 0.60 -8.28
N LEU A 112 1.38 1.14 -7.62
CA LEU A 112 1.65 0.91 -6.20
C LEU A 112 1.58 2.24 -5.45
N CYS A 113 0.70 2.32 -4.45
CA CYS A 113 0.69 3.41 -3.47
C CYS A 113 1.13 2.88 -2.11
N PHE A 114 2.13 3.49 -1.51
CA PHE A 114 2.61 3.08 -0.19
C PHE A 114 3.06 4.26 0.65
N THR A 115 3.09 4.06 1.96
CA THR A 115 3.58 5.05 2.91
C THR A 115 4.71 4.50 3.75
N VAL A 116 5.65 5.38 4.13
CA VAL A 116 6.74 5.08 5.04
C VAL A 116 6.75 6.10 6.16
N ASN A 117 6.74 5.64 7.40
CA ASN A 117 6.89 6.50 8.58
C ASN A 117 8.27 7.18 8.54
N GLU A 118 8.34 8.49 8.82
CA GLU A 118 9.59 9.25 8.76
C GLU A 118 10.69 8.70 9.67
N ASP A 119 10.34 8.18 10.85
CA ASP A 119 11.31 7.68 11.81
C ASP A 119 12.09 6.45 11.32
N VAL A 120 11.53 5.69 10.38
CA VAL A 120 12.17 4.49 9.81
C VAL A 120 12.70 4.70 8.40
N TYR A 121 12.41 5.84 7.78
CA TYR A 121 12.70 6.09 6.37
C TYR A 121 14.18 5.92 6.03
N GLU A 122 15.07 6.62 6.73
CA GLU A 122 16.51 6.51 6.53
C GLU A 122 17.12 5.35 7.33
N SER A 123 16.69 5.17 8.58
CA SER A 123 17.25 4.17 9.49
C SER A 123 17.08 2.73 9.02
N TYR A 124 16.01 2.44 8.28
CA TYR A 124 15.76 1.13 7.66
C TYR A 124 16.23 1.07 6.20
N GLY A 125 16.69 2.17 5.62
CA GLY A 125 17.21 2.24 4.27
C GLY A 125 16.16 2.30 3.16
N PHE A 126 14.94 2.78 3.45
CA PHE A 126 13.91 2.97 2.43
C PHE A 126 14.34 3.95 1.34
N ASP A 127 15.01 5.05 1.70
CA ASP A 127 15.56 6.03 0.78
C ASP A 127 16.46 5.41 -0.28
N LYS A 128 17.31 4.46 0.13
CA LYS A 128 18.26 3.76 -0.76
C LYS A 128 17.54 2.78 -1.68
N VAL A 129 16.67 1.94 -1.13
CA VAL A 129 15.95 0.91 -1.91
C VAL A 129 14.99 1.54 -2.91
N ILE A 130 14.28 2.61 -2.55
CA ILE A 130 13.38 3.33 -3.45
C ILE A 130 14.14 3.89 -4.66
N LYS A 131 15.30 4.53 -4.44
CA LYS A 131 16.17 5.04 -5.51
C LYS A 131 16.75 3.92 -6.36
N GLU A 132 17.13 2.80 -5.75
CA GLU A 132 17.68 1.64 -6.47
C GLU A 132 16.63 1.01 -7.39
N LEU A 133 15.40 0.83 -6.96
CA LEU A 133 14.31 0.29 -7.77
C LEU A 133 13.99 1.21 -8.97
N GLU A 134 14.08 2.52 -8.79
CA GLU A 134 13.90 3.47 -9.89
C GLU A 134 15.08 3.44 -10.86
N ALA A 135 16.32 3.42 -10.36
CA ALA A 135 17.52 3.32 -11.19
C ALA A 135 17.57 2.03 -12.02
N LYS A 136 17.08 0.92 -11.46
CA LYS A 136 16.95 -0.38 -12.14
C LYS A 136 15.73 -0.46 -13.07
N LYS A 137 14.95 0.61 -13.20
CA LYS A 137 13.71 0.65 -14.00
C LYS A 137 12.70 -0.44 -13.64
N VAL A 138 12.61 -0.79 -12.36
CA VAL A 138 11.58 -1.71 -11.84
C VAL A 138 10.24 -0.99 -11.74
N TRP A 139 10.31 0.28 -11.41
CA TRP A 139 9.18 1.21 -11.39
C TRP A 139 9.56 2.62 -11.84
N LYS A 140 8.55 3.45 -12.06
CA LYS A 140 8.67 4.90 -12.22
C LYS A 140 7.86 5.57 -11.12
N LEU A 141 8.51 6.42 -10.33
CA LEU A 141 7.80 7.24 -9.35
C LEU A 141 6.98 8.31 -10.06
N LEU A 142 5.69 8.35 -9.75
CA LEU A 142 4.73 9.35 -10.28
C LEU A 142 4.51 10.48 -9.30
N GLU A 143 4.50 10.17 -8.00
CA GLU A 143 4.35 11.16 -6.93
C GLU A 143 5.16 10.71 -5.71
N SER A 144 5.80 11.68 -5.07
CA SER A 144 6.37 11.51 -3.73
C SER A 144 6.16 12.80 -2.94
N CYS A 145 5.61 12.67 -1.75
CA CYS A 145 5.39 13.82 -0.87
C CYS A 145 5.53 13.43 0.60
N LYS A 146 5.85 14.41 1.43
CA LYS A 146 5.89 14.26 2.88
C LYS A 146 4.67 14.97 3.47
N GLN A 147 3.84 14.24 4.19
CA GLN A 147 2.61 14.76 4.80
C GLN A 147 2.41 14.19 6.19
N GLU A 148 1.43 14.73 6.91
CA GLU A 148 1.01 14.22 8.21
C GLU A 148 0.60 12.74 8.12
N TYR A 149 1.19 11.92 9.00
CA TYR A 149 0.99 10.48 9.05
C TYR A 149 0.13 10.06 10.23
N MET A 150 0.41 10.64 11.42
CA MET A 150 -0.32 10.41 12.66
C MET A 150 -0.55 11.72 13.39
N THR A 151 -1.78 12.26 13.34
CA THR A 151 -2.15 13.54 13.96
C THR A 151 -1.85 13.60 15.46
N LYS A 152 -2.24 12.57 16.20
CA LYS A 152 -2.09 12.55 17.67
C LYS A 152 -0.64 12.54 18.15
N LYS A 153 0.30 12.13 17.30
CA LYS A 153 1.74 12.04 17.63
C LYS A 153 2.58 13.03 16.87
N ASN A 154 1.98 13.87 16.03
CA ASN A 154 2.69 14.82 15.17
C ASN A 154 3.80 14.17 14.32
N VAL A 155 3.57 12.94 13.85
CA VAL A 155 4.51 12.16 13.04
C VAL A 155 4.20 12.38 11.57
N MET A 156 5.25 12.67 10.81
CA MET A 156 5.18 12.79 9.36
C MET A 156 5.44 11.44 8.67
N GLY A 157 5.03 11.32 7.43
CA GLY A 157 5.31 10.16 6.60
C GLY A 157 5.54 10.54 5.16
N PHE A 158 6.26 9.68 4.47
CA PHE A 158 6.47 9.76 3.03
C PHE A 158 5.39 8.95 2.32
N TYR A 159 4.79 9.55 1.31
CA TYR A 159 3.75 8.97 0.48
C TYR A 159 4.28 8.83 -0.95
N TYR A 160 4.13 7.66 -1.52
CA TYR A 160 4.62 7.35 -2.86
C TYR A 160 3.52 6.76 -3.72
N VAL A 161 3.50 7.15 -4.98
CA VAL A 161 2.81 6.43 -6.05
C VAL A 161 3.82 6.09 -7.13
N ALA A 162 3.90 4.83 -7.47
CA ALA A 162 4.78 4.30 -8.50
C ALA A 162 4.00 3.51 -9.55
N ARG A 163 4.43 3.59 -10.80
CA ARG A 163 3.98 2.73 -11.88
C ARG A 163 5.00 1.62 -12.10
N ILE A 164 4.54 0.39 -12.07
CA ILE A 164 5.38 -0.79 -12.32
C ILE A 164 5.72 -0.85 -13.81
N ILE A 165 6.98 -1.13 -14.14
CA ILE A 165 7.46 -1.19 -15.51
C ILE A 165 7.42 -2.62 -16.03
#